data_8e34c1bc20ea18d378dd1065858d2268
#
_entry.id   8e34c1bc20ea18d378dd1065858d2268
#
_cell.length_a   1.000
_cell.length_b   1.000
_cell.length_c   1.000
_cell.angle_alpha   90.00
_cell.angle_beta   90.00
_cell.angle_gamma   90.00
#
_symmetry.space_group_name_H-M   'P 1'
#
loop_
_entity.id
_entity.type
_entity.pdbx_description
1 polymer ?
#
loop_
_entity_poly.entity_id
_entity_poly.type
_entity_poly.pdbx_seq_one_letter_code
_entity_poly.pdbx_strand_id
1 'polypeptide(L)'
;MTDRTEVQRATRDVVDRLYAAYFAGDPHGMLATMSDDVHMRFLGRGTFLGIEAATRFLTGNTGLLQNLDFRIRSIIVDGEWAAAVWDETATTIHGDPYENHGVDVFRVQGGEVTVLHENNDITLHRAAFGGG
;
A
#
# COMPACT_ATOMS: atom_id res chain seq x y z
N MET A 1 22.03 -16.48 14.02
CA MET A 1 20.79 -15.88 14.54
C MET A 1 20.71 -14.44 14.09
N THR A 2 19.60 -14.08 13.45
CA THR A 2 19.41 -12.72 12.95
C THR A 2 19.07 -11.79 14.11
N ASP A 3 19.80 -10.70 14.21
CA ASP A 3 19.60 -9.70 15.24
C ASP A 3 18.37 -8.83 14.89
N ARG A 4 17.69 -8.34 15.94
CA ARG A 4 16.49 -7.52 15.80
C ARG A 4 16.74 -6.26 14.92
N THR A 5 17.91 -5.63 15.07
CA THR A 5 18.28 -4.46 14.30
C THR A 5 18.39 -4.79 12.80
N GLU A 6 18.92 -5.95 12.46
CA GLU A 6 19.01 -6.40 11.07
C GLU A 6 17.63 -6.70 10.50
N VAL A 7 16.75 -7.34 11.29
CA VAL A 7 15.37 -7.62 10.87
C VAL A 7 14.63 -6.31 10.61
N GLN A 8 14.73 -5.34 11.50
CA GLN A 8 14.07 -4.04 11.34
C GLN A 8 14.59 -3.27 10.13
N ARG A 9 15.89 -3.32 9.89
CA ARG A 9 16.51 -2.69 8.71
C ARG A 9 16.03 -3.35 7.42
N ALA A 10 15.97 -4.67 7.39
CA ALA A 10 15.47 -5.42 6.23
C ALA A 10 13.99 -5.09 5.95
N THR A 11 13.18 -5.02 7.00
CA THR A 11 11.75 -4.65 6.88
C THR A 11 11.62 -3.24 6.30
N ARG A 12 12.34 -2.27 6.86
CA ARG A 12 12.30 -0.89 6.40
C ARG A 12 12.74 -0.77 4.94
N ASP A 13 13.79 -1.49 4.56
CA ASP A 13 14.31 -1.47 3.20
C ASP A 13 13.27 -1.93 2.19
N VAL A 14 12.57 -3.02 2.47
CA VAL A 14 11.53 -3.55 1.57
C VAL A 14 10.37 -2.56 1.45
N VAL A 15 9.91 -1.98 2.57
CA VAL A 15 8.84 -0.99 2.57
C VAL A 15 9.24 0.25 1.77
N ASP A 16 10.46 0.74 1.95
CA ASP A 16 10.99 1.89 1.19
C ASP A 16 11.02 1.59 -0.32
N ARG A 17 11.41 0.39 -0.72
CA ARG A 17 11.44 -0.01 -2.14
C ARG A 17 10.03 -0.09 -2.73
N LEU A 18 9.07 -0.59 -1.96
CA LEU A 18 7.68 -0.64 -2.42
C LEU A 18 7.14 0.77 -2.68
N TYR A 19 7.34 1.69 -1.74
CA TYR A 19 6.88 3.07 -1.92
C TYR A 19 7.64 3.81 -3.02
N ALA A 20 8.93 3.54 -3.20
CA ALA A 20 9.68 4.14 -4.32
C ALA A 20 9.05 3.74 -5.66
N ALA A 21 8.66 2.47 -5.81
CA ALA A 21 7.95 2.00 -6.99
C ALA A 21 6.57 2.64 -7.12
N TYR A 22 5.84 2.77 -6.02
CA TYR A 22 4.54 3.44 -6.00
C TYR A 22 4.64 4.89 -6.50
N PHE A 23 5.59 5.66 -5.96
CA PHE A 23 5.80 7.05 -6.36
C PHE A 23 6.29 7.18 -7.82
N ALA A 24 6.96 6.18 -8.32
CA ALA A 24 7.40 6.13 -9.72
C ALA A 24 6.29 5.71 -10.69
N GLY A 25 5.11 5.36 -10.17
CA GLY A 25 4.01 4.85 -11.00
C GLY A 25 4.33 3.48 -11.60
N ASP A 26 5.06 2.65 -10.87
CA ASP A 26 5.55 1.35 -11.32
C ASP A 26 4.91 0.20 -10.53
N PRO A 27 3.71 -0.28 -10.93
CA PRO A 27 3.05 -1.36 -10.20
C PRO A 27 3.85 -2.67 -10.25
N HIS A 28 4.59 -2.95 -11.32
CA HIS A 28 5.43 -4.14 -11.40
C HIS A 28 6.60 -4.07 -10.44
N GLY A 29 7.16 -2.88 -10.21
CA GLY A 29 8.18 -2.65 -9.18
C GLY A 29 7.64 -2.89 -7.79
N MET A 30 6.39 -2.49 -7.51
CA MET A 30 5.72 -2.81 -6.24
C MET A 30 5.56 -4.32 -6.07
N LEU A 31 5.08 -5.01 -7.12
CA LEU A 31 4.86 -6.46 -7.09
C LEU A 31 6.16 -7.23 -6.91
N ALA A 32 7.28 -6.70 -7.42
CA ALA A 32 8.59 -7.32 -7.24
C ALA A 32 9.03 -7.39 -5.78
N THR A 33 8.44 -6.59 -4.88
CA THR A 33 8.72 -6.66 -3.44
C THR A 33 7.87 -7.68 -2.70
N MET A 34 6.89 -8.29 -3.36
CA MET A 34 5.89 -9.13 -2.73
C MET A 34 6.18 -10.61 -2.91
N SER A 35 5.77 -11.41 -1.93
CA SER A 35 5.86 -12.87 -2.02
C SER A 35 4.76 -13.42 -2.93
N ASP A 36 4.96 -14.65 -3.43
CA ASP A 36 3.98 -15.32 -4.28
C ASP A 36 2.64 -15.54 -3.57
N ASP A 37 2.66 -15.69 -2.26
CA ASP A 37 1.49 -15.91 -1.42
C ASP A 37 1.05 -14.66 -0.65
N VAL A 38 1.38 -13.48 -1.13
CA VAL A 38 1.05 -12.22 -0.46
C VAL A 38 -0.44 -12.13 -0.12
N HIS A 39 -0.72 -11.65 1.09
CA HIS A 39 -2.07 -11.36 1.53
C HIS A 39 -2.28 -9.85 1.47
N MET A 40 -2.99 -9.39 0.46
CA MET A 40 -3.26 -7.97 0.24
C MET A 40 -4.71 -7.66 0.53
N ARG A 41 -4.97 -6.59 1.28
CA ARG A 41 -6.31 -6.08 1.51
C ARG A 41 -6.30 -4.56 1.36
N PHE A 42 -7.23 -4.07 0.56
CA PHE A 42 -7.51 -2.63 0.43
C PHE A 42 -8.91 -2.36 0.94
N LEU A 43 -9.01 -1.61 2.01
CA LEU A 43 -10.29 -1.31 2.65
C LEU A 43 -11.22 -0.58 1.66
N GLY A 44 -12.41 -1.12 1.45
CA GLY A 44 -13.36 -0.63 0.46
C GLY A 44 -13.20 -1.22 -0.94
N ARG A 45 -12.09 -1.96 -1.19
CA ARG A 45 -11.81 -2.53 -2.51
C ARG A 45 -11.82 -4.07 -2.50
N GLY A 46 -11.40 -4.68 -1.39
CA GLY A 46 -11.42 -6.13 -1.23
C GLY A 46 -10.12 -6.74 -0.74
N THR A 47 -10.12 -8.06 -0.70
CA THR A 47 -8.97 -8.88 -0.32
C THR A 47 -8.48 -9.65 -1.54
N PHE A 48 -7.18 -9.61 -1.76
CA PHE A 48 -6.52 -10.19 -2.94
C PHE A 48 -5.44 -11.16 -2.44
N LEU A 49 -5.68 -12.45 -2.61
CA LEU A 49 -4.81 -13.51 -2.11
C LEU A 49 -3.89 -13.99 -3.22
N GLY A 50 -2.60 -13.89 -2.97
CA GLY A 50 -1.55 -14.33 -3.88
C GLY A 50 -1.15 -13.28 -4.90
N ILE A 51 0.03 -13.51 -5.51
CA ILE A 51 0.65 -12.53 -6.41
C ILE A 51 -0.17 -12.29 -7.69
N GLU A 52 -0.88 -13.28 -8.19
CA GLU A 52 -1.70 -13.12 -9.39
C GLU A 52 -2.87 -12.16 -9.13
N ALA A 53 -3.58 -12.34 -8.01
CA ALA A 53 -4.68 -11.45 -7.62
C ALA A 53 -4.17 -10.04 -7.33
N ALA A 54 -3.04 -9.91 -6.65
CA ALA A 54 -2.40 -8.63 -6.39
C ALA A 54 -2.02 -7.93 -7.70
N THR A 55 -1.48 -8.68 -8.65
CA THR A 55 -1.11 -8.15 -9.97
C THR A 55 -2.33 -7.58 -10.69
N ARG A 56 -3.42 -8.33 -10.75
CA ARG A 56 -4.66 -7.86 -11.39
C ARG A 56 -5.17 -6.58 -10.76
N PHE A 57 -5.16 -6.51 -9.42
CA PHE A 57 -5.62 -5.33 -8.70
C PHE A 57 -4.74 -4.11 -8.97
N LEU A 58 -3.42 -4.24 -8.78
CA LEU A 58 -2.50 -3.11 -8.91
C LEU A 58 -2.37 -2.60 -10.34
N THR A 59 -2.42 -3.49 -11.34
CA THR A 59 -2.33 -3.09 -12.74
C THR A 59 -3.66 -2.62 -13.33
N GLY A 60 -4.78 -3.01 -12.74
CA GLY A 60 -6.11 -2.60 -13.17
C GLY A 60 -6.64 -1.36 -12.49
N ASN A 61 -5.98 -0.88 -11.44
CA ASN A 61 -6.48 0.19 -10.58
C ASN A 61 -5.87 1.56 -10.95
N THR A 62 -5.94 1.91 -12.23
CA THR A 62 -5.35 3.16 -12.73
C THR A 62 -6.44 4.14 -13.15
N GLY A 63 -6.13 5.44 -13.03
CA GLY A 63 -6.98 6.52 -13.56
C GLY A 63 -8.21 6.87 -12.73
N LEU A 64 -8.36 6.32 -11.52
CA LEU A 64 -9.48 6.64 -10.63
C LEU A 64 -9.32 8.03 -9.99
N LEU A 65 -8.09 8.44 -9.78
CA LEU A 65 -7.76 9.73 -9.18
C LEU A 65 -6.78 10.47 -10.07
N GLN A 66 -6.94 11.79 -10.12
CA GLN A 66 -6.05 12.70 -10.84
C GLN A 66 -5.39 13.64 -9.84
N ASN A 67 -4.21 14.16 -10.19
CA ASN A 67 -3.47 15.11 -9.36
C ASN A 67 -3.22 14.57 -7.95
N LEU A 68 -2.89 13.29 -7.85
CA LEU A 68 -2.68 12.64 -6.58
C LEU A 68 -1.43 13.18 -5.88
N ASP A 69 -1.61 13.67 -4.66
CA ASP A 69 -0.53 14.04 -3.74
C ASP A 69 -0.62 13.12 -2.52
N PHE A 70 0.15 12.05 -2.56
CA PHE A 70 0.22 11.05 -1.50
C PHE A 70 1.42 11.34 -0.61
N ARG A 71 1.20 11.44 0.69
CA ARG A 71 2.24 11.83 1.64
C ARG A 71 2.36 10.80 2.75
N ILE A 72 3.56 10.24 2.90
CA ILE A 72 3.90 9.39 4.03
C ILE A 72 4.36 10.29 5.17
N ARG A 73 3.63 10.28 6.29
CA ARG A 73 3.94 11.11 7.45
C ARG A 73 4.91 10.44 8.40
N SER A 74 4.81 9.12 8.53
CA SER A 74 5.66 8.36 9.45
C SER A 74 5.70 6.90 9.02
N ILE A 75 6.85 6.26 9.19
CA ILE A 75 6.99 4.81 9.05
C ILE A 75 7.52 4.27 10.38
N ILE A 76 6.75 3.37 10.98
CA ILE A 76 7.07 2.75 12.24
C ILE A 76 7.40 1.29 11.96
N VAL A 77 8.53 0.81 12.45
CA VAL A 77 8.98 -0.57 12.21
C VAL A 77 9.19 -1.27 13.55
N ASP A 78 8.65 -2.46 13.66
CA ASP A 78 8.87 -3.35 14.79
C ASP A 78 9.06 -4.78 14.28
N GLY A 79 10.32 -5.22 14.23
CA GLY A 79 10.68 -6.53 13.70
C GLY A 79 10.27 -6.69 12.24
N GLU A 80 9.48 -7.71 11.96
CA GLU A 80 8.95 -8.01 10.62
C GLU A 80 7.77 -7.11 10.23
N TRP A 81 7.23 -6.34 11.16
CA TRP A 81 6.05 -5.51 10.94
C TRP A 81 6.42 -4.06 10.74
N ALA A 82 5.66 -3.39 9.88
CA ALA A 82 5.77 -1.95 9.68
C ALA A 82 4.40 -1.34 9.50
N ALA A 83 4.28 -0.07 9.91
CA ALA A 83 3.08 0.73 9.68
C ALA A 83 3.51 2.06 9.06
N ALA A 84 2.89 2.42 7.93
CA ALA A 84 3.11 3.70 7.28
C ALA A 84 1.86 4.56 7.43
N VAL A 85 2.00 5.66 8.13
CA VAL A 85 0.91 6.64 8.34
C VAL A 85 0.94 7.62 7.18
N TRP A 86 -0.18 7.78 6.50
CA TRP A 86 -0.24 8.60 5.28
C TRP A 86 -1.51 9.45 5.22
N ASP A 87 -1.46 10.48 4.38
CA ASP A 87 -2.63 11.22 3.92
C ASP A 87 -2.49 11.52 2.43
N GLU A 88 -3.59 11.82 1.78
CA GLU A 88 -3.59 12.12 0.37
C GLU A 88 -4.67 13.14 0.00
N THR A 89 -4.40 13.88 -1.05
CA THR A 89 -5.36 14.72 -1.74
C THR A 89 -5.31 14.41 -3.22
N ALA A 90 -6.44 14.54 -3.89
CA ALA A 90 -6.53 14.27 -5.33
C ALA A 90 -7.79 14.92 -5.89
N THR A 91 -8.04 14.66 -7.17
CA THR A 91 -9.28 15.00 -7.85
C THR A 91 -9.86 13.72 -8.41
N THR A 92 -11.17 13.51 -8.25
CA THR A 92 -11.84 12.35 -8.86
C THR A 92 -11.91 12.51 -10.37
N ILE A 93 -12.23 11.43 -11.08
CA ILE A 93 -12.43 11.48 -12.55
C ILE A 93 -13.58 12.41 -12.95
N HIS A 94 -14.46 12.78 -12.00
CA HIS A 94 -15.57 13.71 -12.22
C HIS A 94 -15.21 15.17 -11.89
N GLY A 95 -13.96 15.42 -11.48
CA GLY A 95 -13.48 16.75 -11.15
C GLY A 95 -13.74 17.20 -9.71
N ASP A 96 -14.21 16.30 -8.85
CA ASP A 96 -14.49 16.62 -7.45
C ASP A 96 -13.23 16.51 -6.58
N PRO A 97 -13.06 17.38 -5.58
CA PRO A 97 -11.98 17.23 -4.62
C PRO A 97 -12.10 15.93 -3.84
N TYR A 98 -10.96 15.28 -3.60
CA TYR A 98 -10.88 14.06 -2.82
C TYR A 98 -9.77 14.17 -1.80
N GLU A 99 -10.01 13.69 -0.59
CA GLU A 99 -8.99 13.53 0.43
C GLU A 99 -9.22 12.22 1.17
N ASN A 100 -8.16 11.62 1.66
CA ASN A 100 -8.22 10.47 2.53
C ASN A 100 -6.96 10.40 3.41
N HIS A 101 -6.98 9.52 4.37
CA HIS A 101 -5.86 9.27 5.27
C HIS A 101 -5.95 7.84 5.78
N GLY A 102 -4.85 7.32 6.26
CA GLY A 102 -4.87 5.96 6.76
C GLY A 102 -3.51 5.46 7.20
N VAL A 103 -3.45 4.15 7.35
CA VAL A 103 -2.25 3.42 7.75
C VAL A 103 -2.14 2.17 6.90
N ASP A 104 -1.01 2.01 6.24
CA ASP A 104 -0.67 0.76 5.56
C ASP A 104 0.12 -0.11 6.55
N VAL A 105 -0.32 -1.35 6.73
CA VAL A 105 0.36 -2.31 7.60
C VAL A 105 1.01 -3.37 6.73
N PHE A 106 2.31 -3.61 6.99
CA PHE A 106 3.12 -4.58 6.24
C PHE A 106 3.67 -5.64 7.16
N ARG A 107 3.77 -6.86 6.67
CA ARG A 107 4.66 -7.85 7.23
C ARG A 107 5.68 -8.23 6.17
N VAL A 108 6.95 -8.27 6.58
CA VAL A 108 8.08 -8.61 5.68
C VAL A 108 8.77 -9.84 6.24
N GLN A 109 8.84 -10.87 5.42
CA GLN A 109 9.49 -12.14 5.76
C GLN A 109 10.36 -12.58 4.59
N GLY A 110 11.60 -12.99 4.88
CA GLY A 110 12.50 -13.44 3.83
C GLY A 110 12.80 -12.38 2.77
N GLY A 111 12.77 -11.10 3.14
CA GLY A 111 13.02 -10.01 2.20
C GLY A 111 11.85 -9.66 1.29
N GLU A 112 10.65 -10.18 1.57
CA GLU A 112 9.47 -9.96 0.75
C GLU A 112 8.28 -9.54 1.61
N VAL A 113 7.40 -8.72 1.03
CA VAL A 113 6.12 -8.37 1.66
C VAL A 113 5.20 -9.58 1.59
N THR A 114 4.83 -10.12 2.74
CA THR A 114 3.89 -11.24 2.83
C THR A 114 2.48 -10.79 3.19
N VAL A 115 2.36 -9.61 3.82
CA VAL A 115 1.07 -8.99 4.16
C VAL A 115 1.13 -7.51 3.84
N LEU A 116 0.11 -7.02 3.16
CA LEU A 116 -0.12 -5.59 2.98
C LEU A 116 -1.59 -5.30 3.20
N HIS A 117 -1.89 -4.60 4.28
CA HIS A 117 -3.25 -4.16 4.59
C HIS A 117 -3.30 -2.63 4.55
N GLU A 118 -4.00 -2.08 3.56
CA GLU A 118 -4.27 -0.66 3.47
C GLU A 118 -5.55 -0.37 4.25
N ASN A 119 -5.47 0.55 5.19
CA ASN A 119 -6.58 0.96 6.05
C ASN A 119 -6.79 2.47 5.88
N ASN A 120 -7.77 2.83 5.06
CA ASN A 120 -8.15 4.21 4.80
C ASN A 120 -9.40 4.59 5.59
N ASP A 121 -9.82 5.85 5.49
CA ASP A 121 -11.11 6.26 6.01
C ASP A 121 -12.20 5.82 5.03
N ILE A 122 -12.94 4.77 5.40
CA ILE A 122 -13.93 4.14 4.53
C ILE A 122 -15.09 5.07 4.20
N THR A 123 -15.41 6.00 5.08
CA THR A 123 -16.48 6.98 4.84
C THR A 123 -16.10 7.91 3.70
N LEU A 124 -14.86 8.42 3.72
CA LEU A 124 -14.33 9.27 2.64
C LEU A 124 -14.24 8.49 1.33
N HIS A 125 -13.77 7.25 1.39
CA HIS A 125 -13.66 6.37 0.23
C HIS A 125 -15.03 6.14 -0.41
N ARG A 126 -16.03 5.79 0.38
CA ARG A 126 -17.40 5.53 -0.11
C ARG A 126 -18.04 6.78 -0.70
N ALA A 127 -17.79 7.94 -0.11
CA ALA A 127 -18.31 9.20 -0.62
C ALA A 127 -17.79 9.50 -2.02
N ALA A 128 -16.53 9.14 -2.31
CA ALA A 128 -15.89 9.38 -3.61
C ALA A 128 -16.20 8.30 -4.65
N PHE A 129 -16.21 7.02 -4.23
CA PHE A 129 -16.27 5.88 -5.16
C PHE A 129 -17.54 5.04 -5.05
N GLY A 130 -18.45 5.42 -4.17
CA GLY A 130 -19.68 4.68 -3.94
C GLY A 130 -19.55 3.63 -2.84
N GLY A 131 -20.69 3.17 -2.35
CA GLY A 131 -20.78 2.28 -1.22
C GLY A 131 -20.78 0.79 -1.58
N GLY A 132 -20.16 0.44 -2.70
CA GLY A 132 -20.13 -0.91 -3.23
C GLY A 132 -19.63 -1.96 -2.27
#